data_e4c600c38d3d44a9f0a7fbd705cf06c8
#
_entry.id   e4c600c38d3d44a9f0a7fbd705cf06c8
#
_cell.length_a   1.000
_cell.length_b   1.000
_cell.length_c   1.000
_cell.angle_alpha   90.00
_cell.angle_beta   90.00
_cell.angle_gamma   90.00
#
_symmetry.space_group_name_H-M   'P 1'
#
loop_
_entity.id
_entity.type
_entity.pdbx_description
1 polymer ?
#
loop_
_entity_poly.entity_id
_entity_poly.type
_entity_poly.pdbx_seq_one_letter_code
_entity_poly.pdbx_strand_id
1 'polypeptide(L)'
;MTAPKLHPGAEFLRNVFGSSTEHPVFVCSLLNAEARGTEPVNERPLATRNLGYISRFAEKWDRPGRGLYFCVATVVPGARRRAKETLSELNCLHIDIDFKNVAASPEEARRALAQCPCPPSCTNNSGHGLHCFWLFAEALQATSENIAEVERLLGLLADYLGGDRAAAEVSRLLRLPGSHNSKDGCWVEVVTESNGPLVRYELDALCKWLEAVSAPLIARRPPEKGNGQDSNPWLEVAARYKFKPPIDVEQRLAA
;
A
#
# COMPACT_ATOMS: atom_id res chain seq x y z
N MET A 1 -32.72 18.35 5.32
CA MET A 1 -31.93 17.31 6.01
C MET A 1 -30.55 17.31 5.39
N THR A 2 -29.51 17.66 6.13
CA THR A 2 -28.11 17.57 5.67
C THR A 2 -27.75 16.10 5.49
N ALA A 3 -27.12 15.75 4.35
CA ALA A 3 -26.63 14.39 4.13
C ALA A 3 -25.69 13.97 5.28
N PRO A 4 -25.75 12.74 5.75
CA PRO A 4 -24.87 12.28 6.81
C PRO A 4 -23.40 12.45 6.38
N LYS A 5 -22.59 13.02 7.28
CA LYS A 5 -21.15 13.20 7.05
C LYS A 5 -20.50 11.82 6.87
N LEU A 6 -19.83 11.62 5.75
CA LEU A 6 -19.09 10.38 5.50
C LEU A 6 -17.83 10.33 6.35
N HIS A 7 -17.39 9.12 6.67
CA HIS A 7 -16.09 8.87 7.26
C HIS A 7 -14.97 9.34 6.30
N PRO A 8 -13.87 9.99 6.76
CA PRO A 8 -12.81 10.49 5.89
C PRO A 8 -12.24 9.43 4.93
N GLY A 9 -12.10 8.19 5.40
CA GLY A 9 -11.68 7.07 4.57
C GLY A 9 -12.66 6.74 3.44
N ALA A 10 -13.97 6.86 3.67
CA ALA A 10 -14.95 6.66 2.61
C ALA A 10 -14.90 7.78 1.56
N GLU A 11 -14.68 9.03 1.99
CA GLU A 11 -14.47 10.16 1.07
C GLU A 11 -13.19 9.98 0.24
N PHE A 12 -12.09 9.58 0.86
CA PHE A 12 -10.84 9.25 0.19
C PHE A 12 -11.05 8.17 -0.89
N LEU A 13 -11.72 7.06 -0.54
CA LEU A 13 -11.99 5.97 -1.48
C LEU A 13 -12.90 6.41 -2.64
N ARG A 14 -13.88 7.30 -2.39
CA ARG A 14 -14.67 7.92 -3.45
C ARG A 14 -13.79 8.67 -4.45
N ASN A 15 -12.78 9.41 -3.95
CA ASN A 15 -11.90 10.19 -4.82
C ASN A 15 -10.92 9.30 -5.60
N VAL A 16 -10.38 8.25 -4.99
CA VAL A 16 -9.47 7.30 -5.65
C VAL A 16 -10.19 6.47 -6.71
N PHE A 17 -11.35 5.90 -6.36
CA PHE A 17 -12.10 4.96 -7.21
C PHE A 17 -13.29 5.59 -7.94
N GLY A 18 -13.38 6.92 -7.98
CA GLY A 18 -14.52 7.61 -8.56
C GLY A 18 -14.71 7.40 -10.06
N SER A 19 -13.64 7.02 -10.79
CA SER A 19 -13.73 6.62 -12.21
C SER A 19 -14.21 5.18 -12.40
N SER A 20 -14.09 4.34 -11.36
CA SER A 20 -14.58 2.97 -11.36
C SER A 20 -16.01 2.95 -10.83
N THR A 21 -16.99 2.82 -11.73
CA THR A 21 -18.38 3.02 -11.34
C THR A 21 -19.15 1.75 -10.97
N GLU A 22 -18.64 0.57 -11.28
CA GLU A 22 -19.40 -0.68 -11.17
C GLU A 22 -18.82 -1.70 -10.19
N HIS A 23 -17.55 -1.63 -9.87
CA HIS A 23 -16.85 -2.65 -9.10
C HIS A 23 -16.66 -2.26 -7.62
N PRO A 24 -16.84 -3.21 -6.68
CA PRO A 24 -16.67 -2.95 -5.26
C PRO A 24 -15.24 -2.55 -4.89
N VAL A 25 -15.11 -1.62 -3.94
CA VAL A 25 -13.87 -1.38 -3.21
C VAL A 25 -13.76 -2.40 -2.09
N PHE A 26 -12.57 -2.96 -1.90
CA PHE A 26 -12.31 -3.90 -0.81
C PHE A 26 -11.63 -3.16 0.36
N VAL A 27 -12.27 -3.20 1.52
CA VAL A 27 -11.70 -2.74 2.78
C VAL A 27 -11.66 -3.89 3.77
N CYS A 28 -10.71 -3.85 4.69
CA CYS A 28 -10.65 -4.85 5.74
C CYS A 28 -10.08 -4.30 7.05
N SER A 29 -10.42 -4.97 8.14
CA SER A 29 -9.80 -4.77 9.44
C SER A 29 -8.95 -6.00 9.77
N LEU A 30 -7.67 -5.79 10.11
CA LEU A 30 -6.71 -6.84 10.45
C LEU A 30 -6.30 -6.71 11.91
N LEU A 31 -6.22 -7.85 12.63
CA LEU A 31 -5.57 -7.90 13.94
C LEU A 31 -4.06 -7.68 13.79
N ASN A 32 -3.50 -6.89 14.69
CA ASN A 32 -2.05 -6.78 14.84
C ASN A 32 -1.42 -8.09 15.26
N ALA A 33 -0.12 -8.23 15.04
CA ALA A 33 0.61 -9.43 15.43
C ALA A 33 0.46 -9.73 16.93
N GLU A 34 0.54 -8.70 17.77
CA GLU A 34 0.42 -8.80 19.24
C GLU A 34 -1.01 -9.14 19.70
N ALA A 35 -2.02 -8.79 18.90
CA ALA A 35 -3.42 -9.06 19.19
C ALA A 35 -3.92 -10.38 18.57
N ARG A 36 -3.08 -11.12 17.84
CA ARG A 36 -3.47 -12.42 17.28
C ARG A 36 -3.86 -13.40 18.38
N GLY A 37 -4.98 -14.06 18.17
CA GLY A 37 -5.54 -15.01 19.16
C GLY A 37 -6.43 -14.37 20.22
N THR A 38 -6.51 -13.03 20.33
CA THR A 38 -7.44 -12.36 21.23
C THR A 38 -8.88 -12.37 20.70
N GLU A 39 -9.04 -12.57 19.39
CA GLU A 39 -10.32 -12.69 18.71
C GLU A 39 -10.31 -13.93 17.79
N PRO A 40 -11.48 -14.55 17.54
CA PRO A 40 -11.59 -15.75 16.71
C PRO A 40 -11.32 -15.50 15.22
N VAL A 41 -11.36 -14.24 14.77
CA VAL A 41 -11.21 -13.89 13.36
C VAL A 41 -10.17 -12.78 13.20
N ASN A 42 -9.06 -13.11 12.54
CA ASN A 42 -7.96 -12.18 12.30
C ASN A 42 -8.35 -11.08 11.29
N GLU A 43 -9.03 -11.44 10.21
CA GLU A 43 -9.44 -10.53 9.13
C GLU A 43 -10.96 -10.37 9.08
N ARG A 44 -11.42 -9.13 8.94
CA ARG A 44 -12.82 -8.77 8.68
C ARG A 44 -12.90 -8.04 7.34
N PRO A 45 -13.26 -8.72 6.25
CA PRO A 45 -13.37 -8.10 4.94
C PRO A 45 -14.75 -7.46 4.72
N LEU A 46 -14.77 -6.42 3.86
CA LEU A 46 -15.97 -5.82 3.29
C LEU A 46 -15.66 -5.40 1.85
N ALA A 47 -16.38 -5.95 0.88
CA ALA A 47 -16.35 -5.52 -0.51
C ALA A 47 -17.68 -4.82 -0.83
N THR A 48 -17.64 -3.50 -1.10
CA THR A 48 -18.85 -2.73 -1.35
C THR A 48 -18.54 -1.42 -2.08
N ARG A 49 -19.55 -0.85 -2.73
CA ARG A 49 -19.54 0.50 -3.30
C ARG A 49 -20.26 1.51 -2.43
N ASN A 50 -21.02 1.01 -1.46
CA ASN A 50 -21.80 1.88 -0.60
C ASN A 50 -20.92 2.56 0.43
N LEU A 51 -20.65 3.84 0.25
CA LEU A 51 -19.82 4.66 1.13
C LEU A 51 -20.35 4.73 2.57
N GLY A 52 -21.67 4.64 2.76
CA GLY A 52 -22.26 4.56 4.09
C GLY A 52 -21.96 3.23 4.79
N TYR A 53 -21.82 2.12 4.06
CA TYR A 53 -21.36 0.86 4.63
C TYR A 53 -19.88 0.92 4.99
N ILE A 54 -19.04 1.54 4.14
CA ILE A 54 -17.61 1.76 4.44
C ILE A 54 -17.47 2.63 5.69
N SER A 55 -18.24 3.74 5.79
CA SER A 55 -18.20 4.62 6.97
C SER A 55 -18.53 3.84 8.26
N ARG A 56 -19.67 3.11 8.28
CA ARG A 56 -20.02 2.28 9.45
C ARG A 56 -19.03 1.19 9.75
N PHE A 57 -18.40 0.61 8.72
CA PHE A 57 -17.36 -0.38 8.89
C PHE A 57 -16.12 0.23 9.57
N ALA A 58 -15.68 1.39 9.09
CA ALA A 58 -14.54 2.10 9.68
C ALA A 58 -14.80 2.49 11.13
N GLU A 59 -15.93 3.13 11.44
CA GLU A 59 -16.36 3.49 12.79
C GLU A 59 -16.39 2.28 13.74
N LYS A 60 -16.85 1.14 13.26
CA LYS A 60 -16.97 -0.08 14.06
C LYS A 60 -15.63 -0.73 14.36
N TRP A 61 -14.70 -0.71 13.37
CA TRP A 61 -13.50 -1.54 13.40
C TRP A 61 -12.20 -0.76 13.62
N ASP A 62 -12.23 0.58 13.65
CA ASP A 62 -11.12 1.43 14.10
C ASP A 62 -11.04 1.37 15.62
N ARG A 63 -10.28 0.41 16.14
CA ARG A 63 -10.15 0.15 17.56
C ARG A 63 -8.78 -0.46 17.90
N PRO A 64 -8.35 -0.37 19.18
CA PRO A 64 -7.06 -0.93 19.62
C PRO A 64 -6.87 -2.38 19.18
N GLY A 65 -5.66 -2.72 18.76
CA GLY A 65 -5.30 -4.06 18.29
C GLY A 65 -5.70 -4.38 16.86
N ARG A 66 -6.43 -3.47 16.17
CA ARG A 66 -6.82 -3.65 14.76
C ARG A 66 -6.43 -2.45 13.91
N GLY A 67 -5.92 -2.73 12.70
CA GLY A 67 -5.71 -1.72 11.67
C GLY A 67 -6.77 -1.81 10.58
N LEU A 68 -7.14 -0.66 10.02
CA LEU A 68 -8.01 -0.56 8.85
C LEU A 68 -7.19 -0.38 7.57
N TYR A 69 -7.58 -1.13 6.55
CA TYR A 69 -6.87 -1.16 5.28
C TYR A 69 -7.87 -1.17 4.11
N PHE A 70 -7.39 -0.75 2.95
CA PHE A 70 -8.11 -0.91 1.68
C PHE A 70 -7.19 -1.51 0.61
N CYS A 71 -7.75 -2.23 -0.35
CA CYS A 71 -7.04 -2.70 -1.53
C CYS A 71 -6.93 -1.57 -2.55
N VAL A 72 -5.76 -1.42 -3.18
CA VAL A 72 -5.47 -0.36 -4.18
C VAL A 72 -6.14 -0.60 -5.53
N ALA A 73 -6.81 -1.74 -5.70
CA ALA A 73 -7.61 -2.11 -6.87
C ALA A 73 -9.05 -2.44 -6.44
N THR A 74 -9.99 -2.32 -7.36
CA THR A 74 -11.36 -2.83 -7.15
C THR A 74 -11.41 -4.35 -7.29
N VAL A 75 -12.47 -4.95 -6.78
CA VAL A 75 -12.67 -6.41 -6.82
C VAL A 75 -13.96 -6.77 -7.52
N VAL A 76 -14.07 -8.01 -7.99
CA VAL A 76 -15.32 -8.52 -8.58
C VAL A 76 -16.46 -8.55 -7.54
N PRO A 77 -17.72 -8.38 -7.95
CA PRO A 77 -18.86 -8.48 -7.04
C PRO A 77 -18.86 -9.80 -6.28
N GLY A 78 -19.09 -9.74 -4.97
CA GLY A 78 -19.10 -10.91 -4.10
C GLY A 78 -17.74 -11.42 -3.62
N ALA A 79 -16.63 -10.76 -3.99
CA ALA A 79 -15.31 -11.12 -3.52
C ALA A 79 -15.23 -11.06 -1.98
N ARG A 80 -14.69 -12.13 -1.38
CA ARG A 80 -14.45 -12.23 0.06
C ARG A 80 -12.98 -12.07 0.44
N ARG A 81 -12.13 -12.00 -0.56
CA ARG A 81 -10.67 -11.82 -0.43
C ARG A 81 -10.18 -10.94 -1.57
N ARG A 82 -9.02 -10.33 -1.39
CA ARG A 82 -8.26 -9.68 -2.42
C ARG A 82 -7.19 -10.66 -2.91
N ALA A 83 -7.25 -11.04 -4.14
CA ALA A 83 -6.24 -11.84 -4.83
C ALA A 83 -6.25 -11.43 -6.30
N LYS A 84 -5.16 -11.60 -7.03
CA LYS A 84 -5.07 -11.14 -8.43
C LYS A 84 -6.26 -11.64 -9.27
N GLU A 85 -6.72 -12.87 -9.01
CA GLU A 85 -7.85 -13.51 -9.68
C GLU A 85 -9.22 -12.89 -9.32
N THR A 86 -9.29 -12.12 -8.26
CA THR A 86 -10.51 -11.46 -7.82
C THR A 86 -10.49 -9.95 -8.02
N LEU A 87 -9.41 -9.41 -8.59
CA LEU A 87 -9.37 -8.01 -8.98
C LEU A 87 -10.25 -7.76 -10.19
N SER A 88 -10.81 -6.58 -10.29
CA SER A 88 -11.65 -6.16 -11.40
C SER A 88 -11.01 -5.03 -12.20
N GLU A 89 -10.59 -3.97 -11.53
CA GLU A 89 -9.97 -2.81 -12.19
C GLU A 89 -8.80 -2.28 -11.38
N LEU A 90 -7.78 -1.80 -12.09
CA LEU A 90 -6.61 -1.12 -11.59
C LEU A 90 -6.83 0.39 -11.77
N ASN A 91 -6.70 1.18 -10.70
CA ASN A 91 -7.11 2.58 -10.67
C ASN A 91 -5.96 3.55 -10.46
N CYS A 92 -4.77 3.04 -10.05
CA CYS A 92 -3.61 3.89 -9.72
C CYS A 92 -2.30 3.11 -9.73
N LEU A 93 -1.18 3.83 -9.89
CA LEU A 93 0.08 3.44 -9.27
C LEU A 93 0.09 3.91 -7.83
N HIS A 94 0.81 3.21 -6.97
CA HIS A 94 0.96 3.56 -5.57
C HIS A 94 2.35 3.23 -5.06
N ILE A 95 2.74 3.86 -3.96
CA ILE A 95 3.99 3.56 -3.28
C ILE A 95 3.83 3.72 -1.77
N ASP A 96 4.54 2.89 -1.03
CA ASP A 96 4.72 2.99 0.43
C ASP A 96 6.17 3.42 0.70
N ILE A 97 6.37 4.66 1.16
CA ILE A 97 7.66 5.23 1.55
C ILE A 97 7.74 5.21 3.07
N ASP A 98 8.48 4.28 3.63
CA ASP A 98 8.74 4.23 5.07
C ASP A 98 9.99 5.06 5.40
N PHE A 99 9.83 6.11 6.22
CA PHE A 99 10.91 7.07 6.55
C PHE A 99 12.13 6.43 7.23
N LYS A 100 11.96 5.28 7.87
CA LYS A 100 13.12 4.55 8.42
C LYS A 100 14.03 3.94 7.33
N ASN A 101 13.46 3.66 6.15
CA ASN A 101 14.14 2.98 5.05
C ASN A 101 14.71 3.94 4.00
N VAL A 102 14.43 5.24 4.09
CA VAL A 102 14.95 6.26 3.17
C VAL A 102 15.92 7.20 3.86
N ALA A 103 16.86 7.75 3.09
CA ALA A 103 17.84 8.71 3.62
C ALA A 103 17.24 10.10 3.87
N ALA A 104 16.21 10.46 3.08
CA ALA A 104 15.54 11.75 3.18
C ALA A 104 14.71 11.89 4.47
N SER A 105 14.68 13.08 5.04
CA SER A 105 13.72 13.44 6.08
C SER A 105 12.28 13.49 5.52
N PRO A 106 11.24 13.48 6.38
CA PRO A 106 9.86 13.61 5.92
C PRO A 106 9.61 14.86 5.07
N GLU A 107 10.21 16.00 5.40
CA GLU A 107 10.08 17.27 4.68
C GLU A 107 10.80 17.22 3.32
N GLU A 108 11.99 16.63 3.27
CA GLU A 108 12.73 16.44 2.02
C GLU A 108 12.00 15.48 1.08
N ALA A 109 11.44 14.39 1.61
CA ALA A 109 10.64 13.46 0.82
C ALA A 109 9.40 14.13 0.22
N ARG A 110 8.65 14.92 1.02
CA ARG A 110 7.48 15.68 0.52
C ARG A 110 7.88 16.69 -0.57
N ARG A 111 8.98 17.42 -0.35
CA ARG A 111 9.50 18.38 -1.34
C ARG A 111 9.92 17.70 -2.64
N ALA A 112 10.60 16.57 -2.54
CA ALA A 112 11.00 15.77 -3.70
C ALA A 112 9.77 15.29 -4.48
N LEU A 113 8.75 14.75 -3.80
CA LEU A 113 7.49 14.31 -4.43
C LEU A 113 6.76 15.45 -5.15
N ALA A 114 6.73 16.66 -4.56
CA ALA A 114 6.12 17.84 -5.19
C ALA A 114 6.87 18.32 -6.44
N GLN A 115 8.17 18.01 -6.56
CA GLN A 115 9.03 18.36 -7.69
C GLN A 115 9.13 17.27 -8.75
N CYS A 116 8.48 16.11 -8.56
CA CYS A 116 8.42 15.06 -9.58
C CYS A 116 7.81 15.58 -10.88
N PRO A 117 8.28 15.15 -12.06
CA PRO A 117 7.63 15.46 -13.34
C PRO A 117 6.14 15.12 -13.37
N CYS A 118 5.77 14.01 -12.72
CA CYS A 118 4.39 13.65 -12.41
C CYS A 118 4.25 13.59 -10.87
N PRO A 119 3.81 14.66 -10.19
CA PRO A 119 3.61 14.61 -8.75
C PRO A 119 2.44 13.69 -8.37
N PRO A 120 2.41 13.09 -7.17
CA PRO A 120 1.31 12.22 -6.78
C PRO A 120 -0.04 12.95 -6.81
N SER A 121 -1.07 12.26 -7.27
CA SER A 121 -2.46 12.76 -7.27
C SER A 121 -2.97 13.02 -5.85
N CYS A 122 -2.59 12.15 -4.92
CA CYS A 122 -2.84 12.33 -3.50
C CYS A 122 -1.80 11.56 -2.66
N THR A 123 -1.65 11.99 -1.42
CA THR A 123 -0.68 11.43 -0.47
C THR A 123 -1.35 11.30 0.89
N ASN A 124 -1.12 10.16 1.56
CA ASN A 124 -1.54 9.91 2.92
C ASN A 124 -0.31 9.80 3.82
N ASN A 125 -0.36 10.43 4.99
CA ASN A 125 0.58 10.19 6.07
C ASN A 125 0.11 8.96 6.86
N SER A 126 0.90 7.89 6.85
CA SER A 126 0.57 6.63 7.54
C SER A 126 1.05 6.57 9.00
N GLY A 127 1.64 7.69 9.51
CA GLY A 127 2.28 7.81 10.81
C GLY A 127 3.80 7.68 10.73
N HIS A 128 4.34 6.72 10.02
CA HIS A 128 5.78 6.48 9.85
C HIS A 128 6.28 6.65 8.43
N GLY A 129 5.42 7.06 7.51
CA GLY A 129 5.74 7.17 6.10
C GLY A 129 4.62 7.79 5.30
N LEU A 130 4.77 7.74 3.99
CA LEU A 130 3.82 8.27 3.03
C LEU A 130 3.31 7.15 2.12
N HIS A 131 1.99 7.09 1.94
CA HIS A 131 1.39 6.36 0.83
C HIS A 131 1.03 7.37 -0.26
N CYS A 132 1.67 7.28 -1.41
CA CYS A 132 1.42 8.20 -2.52
C CYS A 132 0.71 7.44 -3.66
N PHE A 133 -0.16 8.14 -4.38
CA PHE A 133 -1.01 7.57 -5.42
C PHE A 133 -0.95 8.42 -6.68
N TRP A 134 -0.80 7.78 -7.84
CA TRP A 134 -0.95 8.36 -9.18
C TRP A 134 -2.19 7.75 -9.81
N LEU A 135 -3.28 8.49 -9.78
CA LEU A 135 -4.58 8.01 -10.23
C LEU A 135 -4.62 7.96 -11.75
N PHE A 136 -5.11 6.88 -12.32
CA PHE A 136 -5.32 6.77 -13.76
C PHE A 136 -6.51 7.63 -14.21
N ALA A 137 -6.41 8.21 -15.41
CA ALA A 137 -7.51 8.92 -16.05
C ALA A 137 -8.69 7.97 -16.27
N GLU A 138 -8.42 6.77 -16.75
CA GLU A 138 -9.37 5.67 -16.89
C GLU A 138 -8.90 4.44 -16.13
N ALA A 139 -9.83 3.74 -15.50
CA ALA A 139 -9.54 2.49 -14.82
C ALA A 139 -9.22 1.39 -15.85
N LEU A 140 -8.18 0.60 -15.59
CA LEU A 140 -7.78 -0.51 -16.46
C LEU A 140 -8.42 -1.80 -15.99
N GLN A 141 -8.91 -2.62 -16.90
CA GLN A 141 -9.36 -3.98 -16.55
C GLN A 141 -8.18 -4.79 -15.99
N ALA A 142 -8.39 -5.55 -14.92
CA ALA A 142 -7.35 -6.35 -14.26
C ALA A 142 -7.03 -7.63 -15.04
N THR A 143 -6.66 -7.50 -16.33
CA THR A 143 -6.15 -8.61 -17.14
C THR A 143 -4.73 -8.98 -16.73
N SER A 144 -4.26 -10.16 -17.10
CA SER A 144 -2.89 -10.60 -16.81
C SER A 144 -1.84 -9.63 -17.36
N GLU A 145 -2.08 -9.07 -18.55
CA GLU A 145 -1.21 -8.12 -19.23
C GLU A 145 -1.17 -6.78 -18.47
N ASN A 146 -2.33 -6.23 -18.12
CA ASN A 146 -2.41 -4.96 -17.40
C ASN A 146 -1.83 -5.09 -15.98
N ILE A 147 -2.05 -6.23 -15.31
CA ILE A 147 -1.45 -6.52 -14.00
C ILE A 147 0.08 -6.53 -14.12
N ALA A 148 0.63 -7.25 -15.10
CA ALA A 148 2.07 -7.34 -15.29
C ALA A 148 2.70 -5.96 -15.59
N GLU A 149 2.05 -5.17 -16.43
CA GLU A 149 2.53 -3.82 -16.77
C GLU A 149 2.47 -2.88 -15.58
N VAL A 150 1.36 -2.83 -14.85
CA VAL A 150 1.23 -1.99 -13.66
C VAL A 150 2.24 -2.41 -12.58
N GLU A 151 2.46 -3.70 -12.34
CA GLU A 151 3.47 -4.16 -11.38
C GLU A 151 4.90 -3.84 -11.82
N ARG A 152 5.19 -3.86 -13.13
CA ARG A 152 6.46 -3.38 -13.67
C ARG A 152 6.67 -1.89 -13.33
N LEU A 153 5.65 -1.05 -13.57
CA LEU A 153 5.70 0.38 -13.26
C LEU A 153 5.81 0.65 -11.76
N LEU A 154 5.10 -0.11 -10.92
CA LEU A 154 5.22 -0.03 -9.46
C LEU A 154 6.65 -0.35 -9.01
N GLY A 155 7.32 -1.32 -9.66
CA GLY A 155 8.72 -1.63 -9.41
C GLY A 155 9.65 -0.46 -9.74
N LEU A 156 9.49 0.16 -10.92
CA LEU A 156 10.25 1.36 -11.32
C LEU A 156 10.01 2.54 -10.37
N LEU A 157 8.76 2.74 -9.98
CA LEU A 157 8.37 3.80 -9.04
C LEU A 157 9.01 3.57 -7.66
N ALA A 158 9.03 2.32 -7.17
CA ALA A 158 9.68 1.97 -5.91
C ALA A 158 11.20 2.24 -5.93
N ASP A 159 11.87 1.95 -7.04
CA ASP A 159 13.30 2.26 -7.21
C ASP A 159 13.55 3.75 -7.26
N TYR A 160 12.70 4.49 -7.98
CA TYR A 160 12.85 5.93 -8.15
C TYR A 160 12.63 6.70 -6.84
N LEU A 161 11.65 6.29 -6.04
CA LEU A 161 11.24 7.02 -4.83
C LEU A 161 11.67 6.33 -3.52
N GLY A 162 12.51 5.30 -3.57
CA GLY A 162 13.01 4.60 -2.38
C GLY A 162 11.95 3.80 -1.62
N GLY A 163 10.81 3.49 -2.27
CA GLY A 163 9.69 2.78 -1.66
C GLY A 163 9.94 1.29 -1.44
N ASP A 164 9.04 0.63 -0.72
CA ASP A 164 9.11 -0.80 -0.47
C ASP A 164 8.76 -1.60 -1.74
N ARG A 165 9.73 -2.30 -2.32
CA ARG A 165 9.50 -3.18 -3.47
C ARG A 165 8.53 -4.33 -3.17
N ALA A 166 8.44 -4.79 -1.92
CA ALA A 166 7.46 -5.81 -1.53
C ALA A 166 6.03 -5.26 -1.53
N ALA A 167 5.86 -3.92 -1.58
CA ALA A 167 4.57 -3.28 -1.75
C ALA A 167 4.18 -3.06 -3.22
N ALA A 168 5.08 -3.35 -4.18
CA ALA A 168 4.87 -3.14 -5.62
C ALA A 168 3.99 -4.25 -6.23
N GLU A 169 2.77 -4.40 -5.73
CA GLU A 169 1.78 -5.38 -6.19
C GLU A 169 0.38 -4.75 -6.29
N VAL A 170 -0.37 -5.11 -7.31
CA VAL A 170 -1.71 -4.55 -7.58
C VAL A 170 -2.78 -4.93 -6.55
N SER A 171 -2.55 -5.96 -5.74
CA SER A 171 -3.45 -6.39 -4.66
C SER A 171 -3.07 -5.85 -3.29
N ARG A 172 -2.18 -4.85 -3.23
CA ARG A 172 -1.66 -4.29 -1.97
C ARG A 172 -2.76 -3.76 -1.07
N LEU A 173 -2.62 -4.00 0.23
CA LEU A 173 -3.36 -3.30 1.28
C LEU A 173 -2.56 -2.11 1.79
N LEU A 174 -3.17 -0.95 1.75
CA LEU A 174 -2.65 0.26 2.37
C LEU A 174 -3.61 0.74 3.46
N ARG A 175 -3.11 1.50 4.43
CA ARG A 175 -3.91 2.00 5.55
C ARG A 175 -5.00 2.93 5.06
N LEU A 176 -6.20 2.73 5.61
CA LEU A 176 -7.35 3.59 5.31
C LEU A 176 -7.18 4.93 6.05
N PRO A 177 -7.20 6.08 5.36
CA PRO A 177 -7.21 7.39 6.01
C PRO A 177 -8.43 7.59 6.90
N GLY A 178 -8.30 8.43 7.92
CA GLY A 178 -9.35 8.64 8.90
C GLY A 178 -9.44 7.51 9.93
N SER A 179 -8.38 6.72 10.09
CA SER A 179 -8.28 5.67 11.10
C SER A 179 -6.93 5.72 11.82
N HIS A 180 -6.82 4.98 12.92
CA HIS A 180 -5.56 4.90 13.67
C HIS A 180 -4.62 3.87 13.07
N ASN A 181 -3.33 4.21 13.06
CA ASN A 181 -2.28 3.23 12.88
C ASN A 181 -2.25 2.32 14.12
N SER A 182 -2.65 1.09 13.95
CA SER A 182 -2.79 0.14 15.05
C SER A 182 -1.48 -0.27 15.75
N LYS A 183 -0.31 0.15 15.22
CA LYS A 183 0.99 -0.13 15.85
C LYS A 183 1.31 0.85 16.98
N ASP A 184 0.93 2.10 16.84
CA ASP A 184 1.31 3.21 17.73
C ASP A 184 0.20 4.21 18.03
N GLY A 185 -0.98 4.02 17.43
CA GLY A 185 -2.14 4.89 17.60
C GLY A 185 -2.06 6.21 16.84
N CYS A 186 -1.05 6.44 16.00
CA CYS A 186 -0.98 7.64 15.15
C CYS A 186 -2.17 7.71 14.21
N TRP A 187 -2.67 8.91 13.95
CA TRP A 187 -3.75 9.14 13.00
C TRP A 187 -3.24 9.03 11.55
N VAL A 188 -3.95 8.29 10.71
CA VAL A 188 -3.69 8.19 9.26
C VAL A 188 -4.52 9.26 8.56
N GLU A 189 -3.88 10.19 7.88
CA GLU A 189 -4.54 11.34 7.28
C GLU A 189 -4.17 11.57 5.82
N VAL A 190 -5.06 12.18 5.06
CA VAL A 190 -4.78 12.68 3.71
C VAL A 190 -4.05 14.01 3.85
N VAL A 191 -2.83 14.10 3.29
CA VAL A 191 -1.98 15.30 3.37
C VAL A 191 -1.86 16.04 2.03
N THR A 192 -2.74 15.76 1.09
CA THR A 192 -2.76 16.44 -0.21
C THR A 192 -3.33 17.85 -0.04
N GLU A 193 -2.53 18.85 -0.38
CA GLU A 193 -2.87 20.27 -0.19
C GLU A 193 -3.87 20.84 -1.22
N SER A 194 -4.31 20.06 -2.22
CA SER A 194 -5.17 20.60 -3.28
C SER A 194 -6.64 20.67 -2.85
N ASN A 195 -7.20 21.88 -2.84
CA ASN A 195 -8.64 22.12 -2.70
C ASN A 195 -9.44 21.88 -4.00
N GLY A 196 -8.79 21.31 -5.03
CA GLY A 196 -9.36 21.07 -6.36
C GLY A 196 -9.52 19.57 -6.68
N PRO A 197 -10.02 19.24 -7.89
CA PRO A 197 -10.05 17.87 -8.39
C PRO A 197 -8.64 17.25 -8.38
N LEU A 198 -8.54 15.98 -8.00
CA LEU A 198 -7.27 15.26 -8.02
C LEU A 198 -6.78 15.11 -9.48
N VAL A 199 -5.49 15.36 -9.68
CA VAL A 199 -4.84 15.13 -10.98
C VAL A 199 -4.94 13.65 -11.33
N ARG A 200 -5.26 13.35 -12.59
CA ARG A 200 -5.28 11.98 -13.14
C ARG A 200 -4.36 11.90 -14.32
N TYR A 201 -3.77 10.76 -14.52
CA TYR A 201 -2.73 10.51 -15.51
C TYR A 201 -3.15 9.45 -16.51
N GLU A 202 -2.82 9.68 -17.78
CA GLU A 202 -2.81 8.63 -18.78
C GLU A 202 -1.68 7.63 -18.45
N LEU A 203 -1.94 6.33 -18.61
CA LEU A 203 -0.94 5.32 -18.32
C LEU A 203 0.36 5.54 -19.12
N ASP A 204 0.24 5.88 -20.39
CA ASP A 204 1.37 6.16 -21.28
C ASP A 204 2.27 7.31 -20.78
N ALA A 205 1.68 8.33 -20.15
CA ALA A 205 2.45 9.42 -19.55
C ALA A 205 3.29 8.95 -18.38
N LEU A 206 2.72 8.10 -17.51
CA LEU A 206 3.43 7.48 -16.40
C LEU A 206 4.51 6.51 -16.87
N CYS A 207 4.24 5.70 -17.91
CA CYS A 207 5.23 4.81 -18.54
C CYS A 207 6.44 5.62 -19.04
N LYS A 208 6.21 6.63 -19.90
CA LYS A 208 7.26 7.49 -20.45
C LYS A 208 8.10 8.17 -19.37
N TRP A 209 7.42 8.66 -18.33
CA TRP A 209 8.13 9.27 -17.20
C TRP A 209 9.02 8.27 -16.49
N LEU A 210 8.48 7.13 -16.04
CA LEU A 210 9.22 6.14 -15.25
C LEU A 210 10.32 5.44 -16.02
N GLU A 211 10.19 5.29 -17.34
CA GLU A 211 11.22 4.74 -18.21
C GLU A 211 12.36 5.72 -18.50
N ALA A 212 12.08 7.02 -18.42
CA ALA A 212 13.09 8.05 -18.66
C ALA A 212 13.96 8.37 -17.43
N VAL A 213 13.54 7.94 -16.21
CA VAL A 213 14.31 8.23 -14.99
C VAL A 213 15.54 7.32 -14.91
N SER A 214 16.71 7.95 -14.72
CA SER A 214 18.01 7.25 -14.69
C SER A 214 18.61 7.12 -13.29
N ALA A 215 18.08 7.83 -12.30
CA ALA A 215 18.62 7.84 -10.93
C ALA A 215 17.48 8.00 -9.90
N PRO A 216 17.64 7.42 -8.69
CA PRO A 216 16.67 7.61 -7.62
C PRO A 216 16.53 9.07 -7.21
N LEU A 217 15.30 9.54 -7.07
CA LEU A 217 14.97 10.85 -6.50
C LEU A 217 15.07 10.84 -4.97
N ILE A 218 14.61 9.74 -4.36
CA ILE A 218 14.72 9.50 -2.92
C ILE A 218 15.56 8.24 -2.73
N ALA A 219 16.76 8.40 -2.17
CA ALA A 219 17.67 7.28 -1.96
C ALA A 219 17.23 6.42 -0.76
N ARG A 220 17.31 5.11 -0.90
CA ARG A 220 17.19 4.17 0.23
C ARG A 220 18.40 4.29 1.15
N ARG A 221 18.18 4.12 2.44
CA ARG A 221 19.30 3.93 3.37
C ARG A 221 20.00 2.62 3.04
N PRO A 222 21.35 2.61 3.05
CA PRO A 222 22.07 1.35 3.04
C PRO A 222 21.58 0.48 4.23
N PRO A 223 21.50 -0.84 4.07
CA PRO A 223 21.22 -1.72 5.20
C PRO A 223 22.27 -1.42 6.29
N GLU A 224 21.80 -1.20 7.52
CA GLU A 224 22.71 -1.09 8.66
C GLU A 224 23.56 -2.38 8.66
N LYS A 225 24.89 -2.22 8.59
CA LYS A 225 25.78 -3.36 8.76
C LYS A 225 25.54 -3.85 10.19
N GLY A 226 24.82 -4.95 10.32
CA GLY A 226 24.63 -5.61 11.60
C GLY A 226 26.00 -5.84 12.22
N ASN A 227 26.19 -5.41 13.46
CA ASN A 227 27.37 -5.73 14.23
C ASN A 227 27.58 -7.23 14.17
N GLY A 228 28.57 -7.66 13.41
CA GLY A 228 29.04 -8.99 13.06
C GLY A 228 28.66 -10.18 13.97
N GLN A 229 27.40 -10.51 14.01
CA GLN A 229 26.92 -11.85 14.27
C GLN A 229 25.94 -12.17 13.14
N ASP A 230 26.48 -12.78 12.08
CA ASP A 230 25.71 -13.46 11.05
C ASP A 230 24.92 -14.62 11.71
N SER A 231 23.85 -14.30 12.39
CA SER A 231 22.81 -15.28 12.67
C SER A 231 22.02 -15.44 11.38
N ASN A 232 22.41 -16.46 10.60
CA ASN A 232 21.61 -16.89 9.47
C ASN A 232 20.16 -17.12 9.99
N PRO A 233 19.13 -16.35 9.53
CA PRO A 233 17.77 -16.47 10.04
C PRO A 233 17.23 -17.89 9.93
N TRP A 234 17.74 -18.66 8.97
CA TRP A 234 17.39 -20.08 8.80
C TRP A 234 17.98 -20.99 9.88
N LEU A 235 19.08 -20.63 10.53
CA LEU A 235 19.65 -21.38 11.65
C LEU A 235 18.79 -21.22 12.91
N GLU A 236 18.23 -20.02 13.15
CA GLU A 236 17.25 -19.82 14.25
C GLU A 236 15.95 -20.58 14.01
N VAL A 237 15.44 -20.56 12.76
CA VAL A 237 14.26 -21.32 12.37
C VAL A 237 14.53 -22.84 12.50
N ALA A 238 15.67 -23.32 12.03
CA ALA A 238 16.06 -24.73 12.12
C ALA A 238 16.21 -25.19 13.57
N ALA A 239 16.80 -24.36 14.44
CA ALA A 239 16.93 -24.65 15.87
C ALA A 239 15.55 -24.70 16.58
N ARG A 240 14.64 -23.78 16.23
CA ARG A 240 13.28 -23.68 16.81
C ARG A 240 12.39 -24.86 16.45
N TYR A 241 12.53 -25.39 15.24
CA TYR A 241 11.71 -26.48 14.72
C TYR A 241 12.42 -27.84 14.68
N LYS A 242 13.64 -27.96 15.24
CA LYS A 242 14.45 -29.20 15.22
C LYS A 242 14.63 -29.79 13.81
N PHE A 243 14.65 -28.94 12.80
CA PHE A 243 14.91 -29.34 11.41
C PHE A 243 16.41 -29.51 11.24
N LYS A 244 16.87 -30.69 10.78
CA LYS A 244 18.23 -30.84 10.25
C LYS A 244 18.21 -30.31 8.81
N PRO A 245 18.96 -29.24 8.46
CA PRO A 245 19.05 -28.82 7.09
C PRO A 245 19.64 -29.96 6.25
N PRO A 246 19.19 -30.15 4.99
CA PRO A 246 19.84 -31.08 4.09
C PRO A 246 21.30 -30.69 3.92
N ILE A 247 22.20 -31.68 3.92
CA ILE A 247 23.68 -31.55 3.89
C ILE A 247 24.19 -30.68 2.70
N ASP A 248 23.36 -30.45 1.69
CA ASP A 248 23.71 -29.71 0.46
C ASP A 248 23.70 -28.17 0.59
N VAL A 249 23.19 -27.61 1.69
CA VAL A 249 23.11 -26.14 1.84
C VAL A 249 24.44 -25.56 2.34
N GLU A 250 25.20 -26.30 3.12
CA GLU A 250 26.52 -25.86 3.63
C GLU A 250 27.60 -25.82 2.54
N GLN A 251 27.53 -26.69 1.53
CA GLN A 251 28.51 -26.72 0.42
C GLN A 251 28.28 -25.62 -0.64
N ARG A 252 27.10 -25.04 -0.76
CA ARG A 252 26.81 -23.97 -1.72
C ARG A 252 27.10 -22.57 -1.20
N LEU A 253 27.31 -22.39 0.10
CA LEU A 253 27.65 -21.10 0.71
C LEU A 253 29.15 -20.90 0.88
N ALA A 254 29.99 -21.91 0.56
CA ALA A 254 31.44 -21.87 0.66
C ALA A 254 32.14 -21.82 -0.73
N ALA A 255 31.40 -21.66 -1.82
CA ALA A 255 31.91 -21.46 -3.18
C ALA A 255 31.39 -20.10 -3.69
#